data_6408065de49e56d4e8400c9ab6a39e59
#
_entry.id   6408065de49e56d4e8400c9ab6a39e59
#
_cell.length_a   1.000
_cell.length_b   1.000
_cell.length_c   1.000
_cell.angle_alpha   90.00
_cell.angle_beta   90.00
_cell.angle_gamma   90.00
#
_symmetry.space_group_name_H-M   'P 1'
#
loop_
_entity.id
_entity.type
_entity.pdbx_description
1 polymer ?
#
loop_
_entity_poly.entity_id
_entity_poly.type
_entity_poly.pdbx_seq_one_letter_code
_entity_poly.pdbx_strand_id
1 'polypeptide(L)'
;MTSPIIITGVGKRIGYALAKHFLAQGQQVIGTYRSHYASIDELNALGATLYPCDFYDDTQVRSLIDELAKLPQIRAIIHNASDWLPDPVLTKNEPFKSATFAPSQVLQRMMQVHVSVPYQLNLALEAQLRAAAGDEIGASDVIHITDYVAEKGSQKHIAYAASKAALHNMTLSFAAKFAPEVKVNSIAPAMILFNAGDDVAYQQKTLAKALLPKEAGNEEIIDLVEYLLNSRYVSGRCHNVDGGRHLR
;
A
#
# COMPACT_ATOMS: atom_id res chain seq x y z
N MET A 1 -18.97 -16.71 -9.30
CA MET A 1 -17.95 -15.73 -9.75
C MET A 1 -16.99 -15.56 -8.60
N THR A 2 -15.70 -15.57 -8.85
CA THR A 2 -14.69 -15.33 -7.79
C THR A 2 -14.75 -13.85 -7.39
N SER A 3 -14.71 -13.57 -6.08
CA SER A 3 -14.69 -12.18 -5.56
C SER A 3 -13.37 -11.52 -5.94
N PRO A 4 -13.36 -10.27 -6.46
CA PRO A 4 -12.14 -9.61 -6.89
C PRO A 4 -11.20 -9.23 -5.73
N ILE A 5 -9.91 -9.14 -6.05
CA ILE A 5 -8.89 -8.51 -5.21
C ILE A 5 -8.68 -7.09 -5.74
N ILE A 6 -8.86 -6.10 -4.88
CA ILE A 6 -8.60 -4.69 -5.20
C ILE A 6 -7.17 -4.36 -4.78
N ILE A 7 -6.37 -3.79 -5.69
CA ILE A 7 -4.99 -3.36 -5.40
C ILE A 7 -4.85 -1.88 -5.78
N THR A 8 -4.53 -1.04 -4.82
CA THR A 8 -4.29 0.37 -5.13
C THR A 8 -2.85 0.61 -5.59
N GLY A 9 -2.67 1.42 -6.64
CA GLY A 9 -1.34 1.79 -7.15
C GLY A 9 -0.65 0.68 -7.96
N VAL A 10 -1.34 0.10 -8.95
CA VAL A 10 -0.81 -1.02 -9.77
C VAL A 10 0.14 -0.60 -10.91
N GLY A 11 0.46 0.71 -11.04
CA GLY A 11 1.23 1.19 -12.18
C GLY A 11 2.69 0.71 -12.26
N LYS A 12 3.30 0.31 -11.14
CA LYS A 12 4.70 -0.16 -11.09
C LYS A 12 5.04 -0.86 -9.78
N ARG A 13 6.25 -1.47 -9.72
CA ARG A 13 6.85 -2.05 -8.51
C ARG A 13 5.93 -3.09 -7.86
N ILE A 14 5.76 -3.05 -6.53
CA ILE A 14 4.98 -4.02 -5.74
C ILE A 14 3.55 -4.15 -6.27
N GLY A 15 2.85 -3.04 -6.50
CA GLY A 15 1.45 -3.10 -6.94
C GLY A 15 1.28 -3.76 -8.32
N TYR A 16 2.18 -3.47 -9.26
CA TYR A 16 2.20 -4.15 -10.57
C TYR A 16 2.51 -5.64 -10.44
N ALA A 17 3.52 -5.98 -9.63
CA ALA A 17 3.91 -7.38 -9.43
C ALA A 17 2.79 -8.20 -8.79
N LEU A 18 2.12 -7.68 -7.77
CA LEU A 18 0.95 -8.31 -7.14
C LEU A 18 -0.20 -8.50 -8.14
N ALA A 19 -0.53 -7.46 -8.91
CA ALA A 19 -1.61 -7.54 -9.90
C ALA A 19 -1.33 -8.62 -10.94
N LYS A 20 -0.12 -8.63 -11.50
CA LYS A 20 0.31 -9.63 -12.49
C LYS A 20 0.28 -11.06 -11.92
N HIS A 21 0.75 -11.22 -10.69
CA HIS A 21 0.78 -12.50 -9.99
C HIS A 21 -0.64 -13.08 -9.80
N PHE A 22 -1.57 -12.28 -9.27
CA PHE A 22 -2.94 -12.76 -9.06
C PHE A 22 -3.71 -13.00 -10.36
N LEU A 23 -3.48 -12.20 -11.40
CA LEU A 23 -4.03 -12.46 -12.73
C LEU A 23 -3.52 -13.80 -13.29
N ALA A 24 -2.24 -14.11 -13.13
CA ALA A 24 -1.68 -15.39 -13.57
C ALA A 24 -2.27 -16.59 -12.83
N GLN A 25 -2.79 -16.41 -11.63
CA GLN A 25 -3.52 -17.43 -10.87
C GLN A 25 -5.02 -17.49 -11.20
N GLY A 26 -5.48 -16.71 -12.20
CA GLY A 26 -6.89 -16.66 -12.59
C GLY A 26 -7.79 -15.89 -11.62
N GLN A 27 -7.20 -15.08 -10.70
CA GLN A 27 -7.96 -14.21 -9.82
C GLN A 27 -8.46 -12.97 -10.58
N GLN A 28 -9.64 -12.49 -10.22
CA GLN A 28 -10.11 -11.20 -10.69
C GLN A 28 -9.37 -10.08 -9.96
N VAL A 29 -8.71 -9.19 -10.70
CA VAL A 29 -7.97 -8.06 -10.15
C VAL A 29 -8.60 -6.75 -10.58
N ILE A 30 -8.85 -5.89 -9.61
CA ILE A 30 -9.23 -4.49 -9.82
C ILE A 30 -8.06 -3.63 -9.36
N GLY A 31 -7.53 -2.80 -10.25
CA GLY A 31 -6.37 -1.95 -9.97
C GLY A 31 -6.68 -0.47 -10.07
N THR A 32 -6.06 0.36 -9.21
CA THR A 32 -6.05 1.82 -9.40
C THR A 32 -4.67 2.31 -9.82
N TYR A 33 -4.62 3.37 -10.61
CA TYR A 33 -3.36 4.02 -11.00
C TYR A 33 -3.55 5.53 -11.15
N ARG A 34 -2.49 6.31 -10.86
CA ARG A 34 -2.48 7.77 -11.05
C ARG A 34 -1.94 8.15 -12.43
N SER A 35 -0.85 7.53 -12.84
CA SER A 35 -0.19 7.81 -14.11
C SER A 35 -0.19 6.58 -14.99
N HIS A 36 -0.40 6.80 -16.29
CA HIS A 36 -0.36 5.73 -17.27
C HIS A 36 1.09 5.31 -17.56
N TYR A 37 1.37 4.01 -17.48
CA TYR A 37 2.61 3.36 -17.84
C TYR A 37 2.32 2.17 -18.75
N ALA A 38 3.28 1.67 -19.50
CA ALA A 38 3.12 0.47 -20.34
C ALA A 38 2.62 -0.76 -19.54
N SER A 39 2.94 -0.83 -18.25
CA SER A 39 2.41 -1.85 -17.34
C SER A 39 0.88 -1.82 -17.19
N ILE A 40 0.25 -0.67 -17.36
CA ILE A 40 -1.22 -0.53 -17.33
C ILE A 40 -1.84 -1.22 -18.55
N ASP A 41 -1.25 -1.04 -19.73
CA ASP A 41 -1.71 -1.71 -20.96
C ASP A 41 -1.51 -3.22 -20.84
N GLU A 42 -0.39 -3.67 -20.29
CA GLU A 42 -0.12 -5.08 -20.02
C GLU A 42 -1.15 -5.69 -19.05
N LEU A 43 -1.42 -5.05 -17.92
CA LEU A 43 -2.41 -5.55 -16.95
C LEU A 43 -3.82 -5.58 -17.55
N ASN A 44 -4.18 -4.60 -18.37
CA ASN A 44 -5.47 -4.57 -19.08
C ASN A 44 -5.56 -5.74 -20.07
N ALA A 45 -4.50 -6.01 -20.83
CA ALA A 45 -4.42 -7.15 -21.74
C ALA A 45 -4.50 -8.51 -21.01
N LEU A 46 -4.04 -8.58 -19.76
CA LEU A 46 -4.15 -9.75 -18.89
C LEU A 46 -5.53 -9.88 -18.22
N GLY A 47 -6.46 -8.93 -18.43
CA GLY A 47 -7.82 -8.99 -17.93
C GLY A 47 -8.09 -8.26 -16.63
N ALA A 48 -7.19 -7.39 -16.16
CA ALA A 48 -7.46 -6.53 -15.01
C ALA A 48 -8.53 -5.46 -15.34
N THR A 49 -9.38 -5.16 -14.37
CA THR A 49 -10.24 -3.96 -14.41
C THR A 49 -9.49 -2.79 -13.78
N LEU A 50 -9.23 -1.72 -14.54
CA LEU A 50 -8.33 -0.65 -14.12
C LEU A 50 -9.03 0.70 -14.07
N TYR A 51 -8.89 1.42 -12.94
CA TYR A 51 -9.46 2.74 -12.71
C TYR A 51 -8.35 3.79 -12.58
N PRO A 52 -8.30 4.81 -13.45
CA PRO A 52 -7.47 5.97 -13.23
C PRO A 52 -8.03 6.74 -12.02
N CYS A 53 -7.18 7.02 -11.04
CA CYS A 53 -7.57 7.79 -9.85
C CYS A 53 -6.35 8.47 -9.22
N ASP A 54 -6.36 9.80 -9.20
CA ASP A 54 -5.43 10.56 -8.38
C ASP A 54 -6.00 10.67 -6.96
N PHE A 55 -5.33 10.06 -6.00
CA PHE A 55 -5.74 10.09 -4.60
C PHE A 55 -5.61 11.48 -3.93
N TYR A 56 -5.09 12.47 -4.65
CA TYR A 56 -5.11 13.86 -4.24
C TYR A 56 -6.34 14.64 -4.73
N ASP A 57 -7.18 14.01 -5.52
CA ASP A 57 -8.44 14.55 -6.03
C ASP A 57 -9.63 13.84 -5.35
N ASP A 58 -10.26 14.52 -4.41
CA ASP A 58 -11.38 13.97 -3.65
C ASP A 58 -12.59 13.61 -4.53
N THR A 59 -12.74 14.24 -5.71
CA THR A 59 -13.82 13.92 -6.65
C THR A 59 -13.57 12.58 -7.32
N GLN A 60 -12.31 12.34 -7.75
CA GLN A 60 -11.93 11.05 -8.31
C GLN A 60 -12.01 9.92 -7.27
N VAL A 61 -11.61 10.20 -6.03
CA VAL A 61 -11.72 9.22 -4.93
C VAL A 61 -13.19 8.85 -4.68
N ARG A 62 -14.10 9.84 -4.62
CA ARG A 62 -15.54 9.58 -4.47
C ARG A 62 -16.08 8.74 -5.63
N SER A 63 -15.78 9.14 -6.88
CA SER A 63 -16.21 8.38 -8.05
C SER A 63 -15.71 6.94 -8.05
N LEU A 64 -14.45 6.70 -7.62
CA LEU A 64 -13.90 5.36 -7.46
C LEU A 64 -14.68 4.57 -6.40
N ILE A 65 -14.97 5.16 -5.25
CA ILE A 65 -15.77 4.52 -4.20
C ILE A 65 -17.15 4.14 -4.72
N ASP A 66 -17.82 5.05 -5.41
CA ASP A 66 -19.15 4.81 -6.00
C ASP A 66 -19.15 3.63 -6.99
N GLU A 67 -18.09 3.49 -7.79
CA GLU A 67 -17.93 2.36 -8.71
C GLU A 67 -17.66 1.05 -7.96
N LEU A 68 -16.74 1.06 -7.00
CA LEU A 68 -16.40 -0.13 -6.23
C LEU A 68 -17.55 -0.60 -5.32
N ALA A 69 -18.36 0.33 -4.81
CA ALA A 69 -19.53 0.00 -3.99
C ALA A 69 -20.64 -0.75 -4.76
N LYS A 70 -20.64 -0.72 -6.09
CA LYS A 70 -21.55 -1.53 -6.93
C LYS A 70 -21.18 -3.01 -7.00
N LEU A 71 -19.97 -3.38 -6.58
CA LEU A 71 -19.56 -4.77 -6.55
C LEU A 71 -20.38 -5.55 -5.53
N PRO A 72 -20.82 -6.77 -5.84
CA PRO A 72 -21.58 -7.56 -4.89
C PRO A 72 -20.73 -8.04 -3.73
N GLN A 73 -19.44 -8.25 -3.95
CA GLN A 73 -18.49 -8.78 -2.97
C GLN A 73 -17.05 -8.48 -3.36
N ILE A 74 -16.15 -8.41 -2.37
CA ILE A 74 -14.71 -8.13 -2.52
C ILE A 74 -13.94 -9.10 -1.65
N ARG A 75 -13.03 -9.90 -2.25
CA ARG A 75 -12.21 -10.87 -1.51
C ARG A 75 -11.14 -10.18 -0.65
N ALA A 76 -10.50 -9.16 -1.19
CA ALA A 76 -9.47 -8.42 -0.46
C ALA A 76 -9.27 -7.00 -1.00
N ILE A 77 -8.80 -6.10 -0.12
CA ILE A 77 -8.29 -4.78 -0.50
C ILE A 77 -6.82 -4.69 -0.07
N ILE A 78 -5.92 -4.46 -1.02
CA ILE A 78 -4.49 -4.24 -0.78
C ILE A 78 -4.18 -2.76 -1.01
N HIS A 79 -3.99 -2.02 0.08
CA HIS A 79 -3.61 -0.60 0.05
C HIS A 79 -2.11 -0.48 -0.17
N ASN A 80 -1.71 -0.41 -1.44
CA ASN A 80 -0.33 -0.29 -1.87
C ASN A 80 0.01 1.10 -2.44
N ALA A 81 -0.97 1.87 -2.90
CA ALA A 81 -0.71 3.21 -3.43
C ALA A 81 0.06 4.07 -2.42
N SER A 82 1.15 4.67 -2.87
CA SER A 82 2.03 5.46 -2.02
C SER A 82 2.67 6.58 -2.82
N ASP A 83 3.04 7.62 -2.13
CA ASP A 83 3.96 8.65 -2.59
C ASP A 83 5.06 8.82 -1.54
N TRP A 84 6.19 9.40 -1.94
CA TRP A 84 7.34 9.57 -1.08
C TRP A 84 7.93 10.96 -1.31
N LEU A 85 7.62 11.88 -0.39
CA LEU A 85 8.08 13.25 -0.45
C LEU A 85 9.11 13.50 0.67
N PRO A 86 10.26 14.11 0.34
CA PRO A 86 11.16 14.59 1.38
C PRO A 86 10.56 15.79 2.12
N ASP A 87 10.93 15.95 3.39
CA ASP A 87 10.59 17.16 4.11
C ASP A 87 11.32 18.36 3.48
N PRO A 88 10.68 19.54 3.39
CA PRO A 88 11.30 20.72 2.83
C PRO A 88 12.50 21.18 3.68
N VAL A 89 13.60 21.51 3.01
CA VAL A 89 14.76 22.13 3.68
C VAL A 89 14.46 23.62 3.87
N LEU A 90 14.31 24.02 5.12
CA LEU A 90 14.07 25.43 5.49
C LEU A 90 15.40 26.12 5.74
N THR A 91 15.70 27.17 4.98
CA THR A 91 16.87 28.03 5.22
C THR A 91 16.46 29.28 6.01
N LYS A 92 17.39 29.85 6.79
CA LYS A 92 17.12 31.06 7.60
C LYS A 92 16.66 32.26 6.77
N ASN A 93 17.10 32.35 5.52
CA ASN A 93 16.86 33.53 4.65
C ASN A 93 15.71 33.31 3.66
N GLU A 94 15.35 32.04 3.35
CA GLU A 94 14.29 31.72 2.41
C GLU A 94 13.56 30.43 2.86
N PRO A 95 12.70 30.54 3.90
CA PRO A 95 12.15 29.35 4.55
C PRO A 95 11.24 28.49 3.67
N PHE A 96 10.79 28.96 2.49
CA PHE A 96 9.85 28.21 1.65
C PHE A 96 10.14 28.23 0.14
N LYS A 97 11.16 28.97 -0.32
CA LYS A 97 11.37 29.19 -1.77
C LYS A 97 11.97 28.02 -2.55
N SER A 98 12.65 27.08 -1.90
CA SER A 98 13.33 25.96 -2.58
C SER A 98 12.52 24.65 -2.58
N ALA A 99 11.36 24.62 -1.94
CA ALA A 99 10.54 23.42 -1.83
C ALA A 99 9.39 23.43 -2.84
N THR A 100 9.16 22.33 -3.53
CA THR A 100 7.99 22.13 -4.42
C THR A 100 6.67 22.28 -3.65
N PHE A 101 6.68 21.92 -2.37
CA PHE A 101 5.53 22.01 -1.46
C PHE A 101 5.93 22.64 -0.14
N ALA A 102 5.03 23.44 0.46
CA ALA A 102 5.18 23.91 1.84
C ALA A 102 5.10 22.73 2.83
N PRO A 103 5.69 22.82 4.04
CA PRO A 103 5.67 21.73 5.04
C PRO A 103 4.27 21.19 5.33
N SER A 104 3.27 22.06 5.47
CA SER A 104 1.87 21.66 5.68
C SER A 104 1.31 20.87 4.50
N GLN A 105 1.67 21.24 3.27
CA GLN A 105 1.23 20.53 2.07
C GLN A 105 1.90 19.14 1.97
N VAL A 106 3.18 19.00 2.33
CA VAL A 106 3.87 17.69 2.37
C VAL A 106 3.15 16.78 3.35
N LEU A 107 2.89 17.24 4.57
CA LEU A 107 2.17 16.47 5.57
C LEU A 107 0.77 16.08 5.09
N GLN A 108 0.01 17.05 4.57
CA GLN A 108 -1.34 16.84 4.07
C GLN A 108 -1.36 15.78 2.93
N ARG A 109 -0.42 15.87 1.98
CA ARG A 109 -0.32 14.91 0.87
C ARG A 109 0.01 13.50 1.37
N MET A 110 0.95 13.37 2.30
CA MET A 110 1.29 12.05 2.88
C MET A 110 0.11 11.45 3.65
N MET A 111 -0.59 12.26 4.44
CA MET A 111 -1.81 11.82 5.14
C MET A 111 -2.95 11.48 4.17
N GLN A 112 -3.11 12.21 3.06
CA GLN A 112 -4.15 11.93 2.08
C GLN A 112 -3.98 10.56 1.45
N VAL A 113 -2.81 10.25 0.90
CA VAL A 113 -2.58 8.99 0.16
C VAL A 113 -2.48 7.78 1.07
N HIS A 114 -1.89 7.92 2.28
CA HIS A 114 -1.63 6.78 3.16
C HIS A 114 -2.71 6.55 4.22
N VAL A 115 -3.51 7.58 4.54
CA VAL A 115 -4.46 7.50 5.66
C VAL A 115 -5.88 7.79 5.20
N SER A 116 -6.15 8.98 4.63
CA SER A 116 -7.50 9.42 4.31
C SER A 116 -8.18 8.51 3.28
N VAL A 117 -7.49 8.19 2.17
CA VAL A 117 -8.08 7.34 1.12
C VAL A 117 -8.25 5.88 1.59
N PRO A 118 -7.25 5.19 2.20
CA PRO A 118 -7.48 3.88 2.79
C PRO A 118 -8.62 3.84 3.81
N TYR A 119 -8.73 4.86 4.66
CA TYR A 119 -9.82 4.97 5.63
C TYR A 119 -11.19 5.02 4.95
N GLN A 120 -11.34 5.88 3.93
CA GLN A 120 -12.60 6.02 3.18
C GLN A 120 -12.98 4.74 2.45
N LEU A 121 -12.01 4.10 1.75
CA LEU A 121 -12.23 2.84 1.05
C LEU A 121 -12.63 1.71 2.00
N ASN A 122 -11.95 1.57 3.14
CA ASN A 122 -12.27 0.54 4.12
C ASN A 122 -13.69 0.70 4.67
N LEU A 123 -14.10 1.92 5.02
CA LEU A 123 -15.45 2.16 5.53
C LEU A 123 -16.53 1.96 4.46
N ALA A 124 -16.29 2.44 3.24
CA ALA A 124 -17.26 2.37 2.16
C ALA A 124 -17.48 0.95 1.65
N LEU A 125 -16.46 0.10 1.71
CA LEU A 125 -16.47 -1.25 1.13
C LEU A 125 -16.59 -2.36 2.20
N GLU A 126 -16.88 -2.02 3.46
CA GLU A 126 -17.07 -2.99 4.55
C GLU A 126 -18.12 -4.05 4.21
N ALA A 127 -19.25 -3.63 3.63
CA ALA A 127 -20.34 -4.54 3.29
C ALA A 127 -19.92 -5.57 2.23
N GLN A 128 -19.16 -5.17 1.22
CA GLN A 128 -18.67 -6.06 0.15
C GLN A 128 -17.62 -7.05 0.65
N LEU A 129 -16.75 -6.62 1.59
CA LEU A 129 -15.80 -7.51 2.26
C LEU A 129 -16.51 -8.56 3.10
N ARG A 130 -17.51 -8.14 3.89
CA ARG A 130 -18.32 -9.08 4.68
C ARG A 130 -19.13 -10.03 3.78
N ALA A 131 -19.68 -9.53 2.67
CA ALA A 131 -20.41 -10.36 1.72
C ALA A 131 -19.53 -11.45 1.08
N ALA A 132 -18.26 -11.18 0.83
CA ALA A 132 -17.33 -12.18 0.31
C ALA A 132 -16.92 -13.22 1.35
N ALA A 133 -16.88 -12.85 2.62
CA ALA A 133 -16.61 -13.78 3.72
C ALA A 133 -17.81 -14.70 4.00
N GLY A 134 -19.04 -14.21 3.82
CA GLY A 134 -20.25 -14.94 4.23
C GLY A 134 -20.21 -15.22 5.73
N ASP A 135 -20.47 -16.47 6.10
CA ASP A 135 -20.39 -16.93 7.50
C ASP A 135 -19.00 -17.44 7.92
N GLU A 136 -18.01 -17.36 7.01
CA GLU A 136 -16.66 -17.85 7.30
C GLU A 136 -15.82 -16.80 8.03
N ILE A 137 -15.34 -17.15 9.21
CA ILE A 137 -14.44 -16.32 10.01
C ILE A 137 -13.11 -16.12 9.27
N GLY A 138 -12.67 -14.87 9.14
CA GLY A 138 -11.39 -14.49 8.55
C GLY A 138 -11.27 -14.83 7.05
N ALA A 139 -12.36 -14.81 6.31
CA ALA A 139 -12.39 -15.21 4.91
C ALA A 139 -12.11 -14.05 3.94
N SER A 140 -12.22 -12.79 4.39
CA SER A 140 -11.85 -11.61 3.61
C SER A 140 -10.72 -10.82 4.26
N ASP A 141 -10.04 -9.98 3.49
CA ASP A 141 -8.81 -9.33 3.92
C ASP A 141 -8.75 -7.84 3.57
N VAL A 142 -8.14 -7.07 4.47
CA VAL A 142 -7.54 -5.77 4.17
C VAL A 142 -6.06 -5.84 4.50
N ILE A 143 -5.19 -5.50 3.54
CA ILE A 143 -3.74 -5.48 3.72
C ILE A 143 -3.22 -4.07 3.44
N HIS A 144 -2.58 -3.46 4.44
CA HIS A 144 -1.95 -2.16 4.32
C HIS A 144 -0.45 -2.34 4.05
N ILE A 145 0.08 -1.81 2.95
CA ILE A 145 1.52 -1.72 2.73
C ILE A 145 2.03 -0.46 3.44
N THR A 146 2.56 -0.68 4.65
CA THR A 146 3.16 0.37 5.48
C THR A 146 4.62 0.62 5.10
N ASP A 147 5.50 0.78 6.04
CA ASP A 147 6.95 0.88 5.85
C ASP A 147 7.63 0.64 7.20
N TYR A 148 8.87 0.12 7.22
CA TYR A 148 9.63 -0.08 8.46
C TYR A 148 9.88 1.22 9.24
N VAL A 149 9.86 2.38 8.58
CA VAL A 149 9.98 3.69 9.22
C VAL A 149 8.76 4.07 10.07
N ALA A 150 7.64 3.35 9.95
CA ALA A 150 6.47 3.57 10.79
C ALA A 150 6.79 3.40 12.29
N GLU A 151 7.70 2.49 12.63
CA GLU A 151 8.15 2.25 14.00
C GLU A 151 9.44 3.02 14.34
N LYS A 152 10.37 3.14 13.37
CA LYS A 152 11.71 3.73 13.60
C LYS A 152 11.73 5.25 13.40
N GLY A 153 10.84 5.80 12.60
CA GLY A 153 10.86 7.20 12.19
C GLY A 153 11.88 7.49 11.06
N SER A 154 11.91 8.74 10.60
CA SER A 154 12.82 9.20 9.56
C SER A 154 13.19 10.65 9.79
N GLN A 155 14.49 10.98 9.71
CA GLN A 155 14.98 12.36 9.87
C GLN A 155 14.76 13.25 8.64
N LYS A 156 14.54 12.65 7.47
CA LYS A 156 14.42 13.35 6.17
C LYS A 156 13.03 13.23 5.55
N HIS A 157 12.17 12.41 6.12
CA HIS A 157 10.83 12.09 5.62
C HIS A 157 9.88 11.92 6.80
N ILE A 158 9.81 12.96 7.67
CA ILE A 158 9.03 12.93 8.91
C ILE A 158 7.53 12.78 8.58
N ALA A 159 7.04 13.56 7.63
CA ALA A 159 5.63 13.51 7.22
C ALA A 159 5.24 12.13 6.64
N TYR A 160 6.12 11.54 5.83
CA TYR A 160 5.94 10.18 5.31
C TYR A 160 5.91 9.16 6.44
N ALA A 161 6.92 9.15 7.33
CA ALA A 161 7.00 8.21 8.44
C ALA A 161 5.77 8.32 9.36
N ALA A 162 5.35 9.55 9.69
CA ALA A 162 4.16 9.80 10.48
C ALA A 162 2.89 9.24 9.82
N SER A 163 2.72 9.43 8.50
CA SER A 163 1.57 8.89 7.78
C SER A 163 1.57 7.35 7.73
N LYS A 164 2.74 6.71 7.61
CA LYS A 164 2.86 5.25 7.66
C LYS A 164 2.61 4.68 9.07
N ALA A 165 2.99 5.41 10.12
CA ALA A 165 2.64 5.08 11.50
C ALA A 165 1.12 5.19 11.74
N ALA A 166 0.48 6.20 11.19
CA ALA A 166 -0.98 6.34 11.25
C ALA A 166 -1.68 5.19 10.50
N LEU A 167 -1.20 4.80 9.31
CA LEU A 167 -1.72 3.64 8.56
C LEU A 167 -1.55 2.34 9.35
N HIS A 168 -0.41 2.18 10.03
CA HIS A 168 -0.18 1.03 10.92
C HIS A 168 -1.20 0.99 12.07
N ASN A 169 -1.46 2.12 12.73
CA ASN A 169 -2.48 2.18 13.78
C ASN A 169 -3.89 1.88 13.24
N MET A 170 -4.22 2.34 12.03
CA MET A 170 -5.50 2.00 11.39
C MET A 170 -5.66 0.49 11.16
N THR A 171 -4.57 -0.24 10.92
CA THR A 171 -4.59 -1.71 10.82
C THR A 171 -5.21 -2.32 12.08
N LEU A 172 -4.76 -1.89 13.25
CA LEU A 172 -5.27 -2.38 14.54
C LEU A 172 -6.74 -2.03 14.73
N SER A 173 -7.11 -0.79 14.44
CA SER A 173 -8.46 -0.28 14.61
C SER A 173 -9.46 -0.99 13.69
N PHE A 174 -9.12 -1.18 12.42
CA PHE A 174 -9.97 -1.90 11.47
C PHE A 174 -10.00 -3.40 11.74
N ALA A 175 -8.91 -4.01 12.24
CA ALA A 175 -8.92 -5.41 12.65
C ALA A 175 -9.95 -5.66 13.74
N ALA A 176 -10.03 -4.77 14.72
CA ALA A 176 -11.03 -4.85 15.79
C ALA A 176 -12.46 -4.59 15.27
N LYS A 177 -12.63 -3.62 14.36
CA LYS A 177 -13.93 -3.24 13.82
C LYS A 177 -14.52 -4.29 12.89
N PHE A 178 -13.68 -4.92 12.05
CA PHE A 178 -14.12 -5.79 10.97
C PHE A 178 -14.21 -7.27 11.36
N ALA A 179 -13.68 -7.63 12.52
CA ALA A 179 -13.84 -8.98 13.05
C ALA A 179 -15.34 -9.33 13.23
N PRO A 180 -15.70 -10.63 13.16
CA PRO A 180 -14.79 -11.75 12.92
C PRO A 180 -14.58 -12.12 11.45
N GLU A 181 -15.32 -11.57 10.49
CA GLU A 181 -15.37 -12.04 9.10
C GLU A 181 -14.15 -11.55 8.30
N VAL A 182 -13.68 -10.33 8.57
CA VAL A 182 -12.62 -9.68 7.78
C VAL A 182 -11.36 -9.51 8.63
N LYS A 183 -10.24 -10.01 8.14
CA LYS A 183 -8.92 -9.81 8.74
C LYS A 183 -8.30 -8.50 8.22
N VAL A 184 -7.59 -7.80 9.08
CA VAL A 184 -6.84 -6.61 8.67
C VAL A 184 -5.41 -6.73 9.19
N ASN A 185 -4.45 -6.71 8.27
CA ASN A 185 -3.02 -6.80 8.59
C ASN A 185 -2.22 -5.74 7.83
N SER A 186 -0.99 -5.54 8.23
CA SER A 186 -0.06 -4.69 7.48
C SER A 186 1.26 -5.39 7.19
N ILE A 187 1.88 -4.99 6.10
CA ILE A 187 3.24 -5.40 5.71
C ILE A 187 4.09 -4.15 5.75
N ALA A 188 5.23 -4.21 6.42
CA ALA A 188 6.18 -3.10 6.59
C ALA A 188 7.49 -3.42 5.85
N PRO A 189 7.59 -3.11 4.56
CA PRO A 189 8.81 -3.32 3.80
C PRO A 189 9.89 -2.30 4.18
N ALA A 190 11.16 -2.67 3.97
CA ALA A 190 12.24 -1.70 3.87
C ALA A 190 12.66 -1.54 2.39
N MET A 191 13.90 -1.88 2.06
CA MET A 191 14.39 -1.84 0.68
C MET A 191 13.96 -3.13 -0.05
N ILE A 192 13.03 -2.98 -0.98
CA ILE A 192 12.54 -4.10 -1.80
C ILE A 192 13.24 -4.13 -3.15
N LEU A 193 13.28 -2.99 -3.86
CA LEU A 193 13.89 -2.85 -5.18
C LEU A 193 14.62 -1.52 -5.29
N PHE A 194 15.76 -1.51 -5.96
CA PHE A 194 16.41 -0.27 -6.39
C PHE A 194 15.72 0.34 -7.61
N ASN A 195 15.95 1.63 -7.82
CA ASN A 195 15.56 2.28 -9.06
C ASN A 195 16.67 2.11 -10.11
N ALA A 196 16.33 2.16 -11.38
CA ALA A 196 17.29 2.01 -12.47
C ALA A 196 18.42 3.06 -12.46
N GLY A 197 18.22 4.20 -11.77
CA GLY A 197 19.23 5.27 -11.65
C GLY A 197 20.04 5.24 -10.35
N ASP A 198 19.80 4.29 -9.46
CA ASP A 198 20.55 4.18 -8.20
C ASP A 198 21.97 3.65 -8.47
N ASP A 199 22.99 4.42 -8.12
CA ASP A 199 24.39 4.03 -8.34
C ASP A 199 24.83 2.91 -7.38
N VAL A 200 25.93 2.22 -7.76
CA VAL A 200 26.46 1.06 -7.01
C VAL A 200 26.86 1.43 -5.58
N ALA A 201 27.41 2.61 -5.35
CA ALA A 201 27.84 3.07 -4.03
C ALA A 201 26.63 3.29 -3.12
N TYR A 202 25.56 3.89 -3.66
CA TYR A 202 24.29 4.05 -2.95
C TYR A 202 23.66 2.70 -2.64
N GLN A 203 23.65 1.77 -3.61
CA GLN A 203 23.11 0.41 -3.42
C GLN A 203 23.86 -0.30 -2.30
N GLN A 204 25.19 -0.36 -2.33
CA GLN A 204 26.00 -1.00 -1.29
C GLN A 204 25.77 -0.38 0.11
N LYS A 205 25.77 0.96 0.19
CA LYS A 205 25.48 1.68 1.43
C LYS A 205 24.08 1.38 1.97
N THR A 206 23.12 1.20 1.09
CA THR A 206 21.72 0.94 1.47
C THR A 206 21.55 -0.50 1.93
N LEU A 207 22.13 -1.47 1.24
CA LEU A 207 22.12 -2.88 1.61
C LEU A 207 22.82 -3.11 2.96
N ALA A 208 23.95 -2.44 3.21
CA ALA A 208 24.68 -2.55 4.47
C ALA A 208 23.87 -2.14 5.71
N LYS A 209 22.72 -1.50 5.56
CA LYS A 209 21.83 -1.14 6.66
C LYS A 209 20.93 -2.30 7.14
N ALA A 210 20.86 -3.40 6.42
CA ALA A 210 20.12 -4.58 6.83
C ALA A 210 21.06 -5.67 7.35
N LEU A 211 20.56 -6.56 8.19
CA LEU A 211 21.31 -7.77 8.61
C LEU A 211 21.46 -8.75 7.45
N LEU A 212 20.45 -8.82 6.58
CA LEU A 212 20.47 -9.56 5.33
C LEU A 212 20.71 -8.56 4.17
N PRO A 213 21.97 -8.29 3.78
CA PRO A 213 22.32 -7.21 2.86
C PRO A 213 22.10 -7.60 1.38
N LYS A 214 20.89 -7.92 1.04
CA LYS A 214 20.45 -8.23 -0.34
C LYS A 214 19.25 -7.38 -0.74
N GLU A 215 19.02 -7.22 -2.03
CA GLU A 215 17.74 -6.74 -2.57
C GLU A 215 16.69 -7.83 -2.35
N ALA A 216 15.56 -7.47 -1.74
CA ALA A 216 14.56 -8.46 -1.37
C ALA A 216 13.80 -9.00 -2.60
N GLY A 217 13.45 -8.13 -3.53
CA GLY A 217 12.55 -8.47 -4.65
C GLY A 217 11.08 -8.33 -4.27
N ASN A 218 10.22 -8.31 -5.30
CA ASN A 218 8.76 -8.25 -5.08
C ASN A 218 8.22 -9.57 -4.52
N GLU A 219 8.90 -10.67 -4.74
CA GLU A 219 8.52 -12.02 -4.37
C GLU A 219 8.31 -12.14 -2.86
N GLU A 220 9.17 -11.53 -2.05
CA GLU A 220 9.03 -11.54 -0.58
C GLU A 220 7.70 -10.90 -0.11
N ILE A 221 7.22 -9.87 -0.85
CA ILE A 221 5.93 -9.25 -0.56
C ILE A 221 4.78 -10.11 -1.08
N ILE A 222 4.91 -10.67 -2.26
CA ILE A 222 3.90 -11.56 -2.88
C ILE A 222 3.65 -12.76 -1.96
N ASP A 223 4.70 -13.45 -1.53
CA ASP A 223 4.61 -14.64 -0.67
C ASP A 223 3.92 -14.31 0.66
N LEU A 224 4.24 -13.15 1.24
CA LEU A 224 3.61 -12.73 2.48
C LEU A 224 2.14 -12.33 2.27
N VAL A 225 1.80 -11.68 1.17
CA VAL A 225 0.39 -11.38 0.83
C VAL A 225 -0.39 -12.68 0.65
N GLU A 226 0.15 -13.66 -0.07
CA GLU A 226 -0.49 -14.98 -0.21
C GLU A 226 -0.68 -15.68 1.13
N TYR A 227 0.34 -15.66 2.00
CA TYR A 227 0.22 -16.20 3.35
C TYR A 227 -0.93 -15.55 4.11
N LEU A 228 -1.05 -14.23 4.09
CA LEU A 228 -2.11 -13.50 4.78
C LEU A 228 -3.49 -13.83 4.21
N LEU A 229 -3.63 -13.90 2.87
CA LEU A 229 -4.88 -14.27 2.21
C LEU A 229 -5.32 -15.70 2.52
N ASN A 230 -4.37 -16.62 2.69
CA ASN A 230 -4.64 -18.04 2.98
C ASN A 230 -4.81 -18.32 4.48
N SER A 231 -4.24 -17.51 5.36
CA SER A 231 -4.41 -17.64 6.81
C SER A 231 -5.84 -17.30 7.22
N ARG A 232 -6.40 -18.01 8.21
CA ARG A 232 -7.72 -17.74 8.77
C ARG A 232 -7.67 -17.18 10.20
N TYR A 233 -6.46 -17.01 10.77
CA TYR A 233 -6.29 -16.66 12.19
C TYR A 233 -5.28 -15.54 12.45
N VAL A 234 -4.73 -14.91 11.41
CA VAL A 234 -3.80 -13.78 11.54
C VAL A 234 -4.54 -12.49 11.25
N SER A 235 -4.75 -11.66 12.26
CA SER A 235 -5.37 -10.34 12.13
C SER A 235 -4.77 -9.36 13.15
N GLY A 236 -4.74 -8.08 12.81
CA GLY A 236 -4.20 -7.01 13.66
C GLY A 236 -2.68 -7.07 13.81
N ARG A 237 -1.95 -7.60 12.82
CA ARG A 237 -0.48 -7.71 12.88
C ARG A 237 0.21 -6.88 11.81
N CYS A 238 1.40 -6.38 12.17
CA CYS A 238 2.37 -5.84 11.24
C CYS A 238 3.46 -6.89 11.00
N HIS A 239 3.74 -7.16 9.73
CA HIS A 239 4.77 -8.11 9.31
C HIS A 239 5.91 -7.35 8.65
N ASN A 240 7.07 -7.30 9.30
CA ASN A 240 8.24 -6.62 8.78
C ASN A 240 8.94 -7.46 7.70
N VAL A 241 9.16 -6.86 6.52
CA VAL A 241 9.96 -7.43 5.42
C VAL A 241 11.13 -6.47 5.18
N ASP A 242 12.11 -6.52 6.07
CA ASP A 242 13.15 -5.49 6.17
C ASP A 242 14.59 -6.04 6.26
N GLY A 243 14.76 -7.35 6.15
CA GLY A 243 16.07 -8.01 6.25
C GLY A 243 16.75 -7.79 7.60
N GLY A 244 15.98 -7.57 8.67
CA GLY A 244 16.48 -7.26 10.00
C GLY A 244 17.00 -5.82 10.16
N ARG A 245 16.59 -4.90 9.29
CA ARG A 245 17.03 -3.50 9.29
C ARG A 245 16.60 -2.74 10.56
N HIS A 246 15.50 -3.13 11.20
CA HIS A 246 15.02 -2.54 12.45
C HIS A 246 15.95 -2.82 13.65
N LEU A 247 16.82 -3.80 13.54
CA LEU A 247 17.78 -4.18 14.58
C LEU A 247 19.13 -3.42 14.50
N ARG A 248 19.28 -2.47 13.54
CA ARG A 248 20.50 -1.67 13.34
C ARG A 248 20.30 -0.18 13.53
#